data_f218f838a7b21268c6a794795bc5ddea
#
_entry.id   f218f838a7b21268c6a794795bc5ddea
#
_cell.length_a   1.000
_cell.length_b   1.000
_cell.length_c   1.000
_cell.angle_alpha   90.00
_cell.angle_beta   90.00
_cell.angle_gamma   90.00
#
_symmetry.space_group_name_H-M   'P 1'
#
loop_
_entity.id
_entity.type
_entity.pdbx_description
1 polymer ?
#
loop_
_entity_poly.entity_id
_entity_poly.type
_entity_poly.pdbx_seq_one_letter_code
_entity_poly.pdbx_strand_id
1 'polypeptide(L)'
;MMKIKVIFAFLIICTANFCAAQDLTLNLNFPYWAEKQWKTFSNKEGLEISTRLNPYVWRGDFNGDGKPDLAILVIKTTTKKQGILLLFQAKTPLLLGAGKTFGNGGDNFSWIDYWHVEDRGTKHGNHYGESVHLTADGLMIAKEASSSALIYMRNGKPRWLQYGD
;
A
#
# COMPACT_ATOMS: atom_id res chain seq x y z
N MET A 1 10.65 78.69 21.73
CA MET A 1 9.48 77.79 21.57
C MET A 1 9.90 76.64 20.73
N MET A 2 10.20 75.50 21.34
CA MET A 2 10.71 74.27 20.67
C MET A 2 9.53 73.32 20.45
N LYS A 3 9.22 73.04 19.18
CA LYS A 3 8.14 72.07 18.81
C LYS A 3 8.65 70.66 18.84
N ILE A 4 8.17 69.88 19.79
CA ILE A 4 8.43 68.43 19.88
C ILE A 4 7.57 67.72 18.84
N LYS A 5 8.20 67.07 17.85
CA LYS A 5 7.51 66.17 16.93
C LYS A 5 7.44 64.79 17.55
N VAL A 6 6.24 64.38 17.90
CA VAL A 6 5.97 62.94 18.33
C VAL A 6 5.85 62.11 17.10
N ILE A 7 6.76 61.17 16.92
CA ILE A 7 6.72 60.15 15.87
C ILE A 7 6.03 58.91 16.47
N PHE A 8 4.80 58.64 15.99
CA PHE A 8 4.10 57.39 16.30
C PHE A 8 4.66 56.30 15.41
N ALA A 9 5.44 55.37 15.98
CA ALA A 9 5.85 54.16 15.32
C ALA A 9 4.70 53.14 15.42
N PHE A 10 4.07 52.83 14.30
CA PHE A 10 3.09 51.73 14.19
C PHE A 10 3.84 50.40 14.12
N LEU A 11 3.81 49.65 15.23
CA LEU A 11 4.37 48.27 15.26
C LEU A 11 3.33 47.35 14.65
N ILE A 12 3.54 46.90 13.39
CA ILE A 12 2.72 45.89 12.74
C ILE A 12 3.16 44.55 13.29
N ILE A 13 2.38 43.98 14.20
CA ILE A 13 2.56 42.62 14.69
C ILE A 13 1.97 41.70 13.62
N CYS A 14 2.83 41.11 12.77
CA CYS A 14 2.47 40.10 11.83
C CYS A 14 2.29 38.77 12.63
N THR A 15 1.05 38.45 13.02
CA THR A 15 0.72 37.14 13.59
C THR A 15 0.78 36.12 12.48
N ALA A 16 1.90 35.37 12.40
CA ALA A 16 1.99 34.21 11.57
C ALA A 16 0.99 33.17 12.11
N ASN A 17 -0.13 33.01 11.43
CA ASN A 17 -1.02 31.91 11.66
C ASN A 17 -0.27 30.63 11.25
N PHE A 18 0.30 29.94 12.22
CA PHE A 18 0.74 28.56 12.03
C PHE A 18 -0.53 27.74 11.74
N CYS A 19 -0.79 27.46 10.47
CA CYS A 19 -1.73 26.46 10.06
C CYS A 19 -1.11 25.12 10.50
N ALA A 20 -1.51 24.65 11.68
CA ALA A 20 -1.20 23.28 12.09
C ALA A 20 -1.86 22.39 11.04
N ALA A 21 -1.07 21.75 10.19
CA ALA A 21 -1.54 20.68 9.34
C ALA A 21 -2.20 19.65 10.27
N GLN A 22 -3.52 19.55 10.21
CA GLN A 22 -4.22 18.47 10.90
C GLN A 22 -3.65 17.17 10.33
N ASP A 23 -2.95 16.44 11.18
CA ASP A 23 -2.53 15.09 10.89
C ASP A 23 -3.82 14.29 10.63
N LEU A 24 -4.15 14.08 9.37
CA LEU A 24 -5.25 13.21 8.95
C LEU A 24 -4.82 11.78 9.34
N THR A 25 -5.01 11.45 10.61
CA THR A 25 -4.84 10.08 11.07
C THR A 25 -5.82 9.23 10.27
N LEU A 26 -5.27 8.48 9.34
CA LEU A 26 -6.02 7.55 8.50
C LEU A 26 -6.71 6.56 9.45
N ASN A 27 -8.01 6.73 9.67
CA ASN A 27 -8.78 5.85 10.53
C ASN A 27 -9.05 4.55 9.77
N LEU A 28 -8.07 3.67 9.79
CA LEU A 28 -8.16 2.34 9.20
C LEU A 28 -8.94 1.48 10.18
N ASN A 29 -10.20 1.22 9.92
CA ASN A 29 -11.01 0.27 10.69
C ASN A 29 -10.47 -1.17 10.50
N PHE A 30 -9.23 -1.38 10.90
CA PHE A 30 -8.64 -2.72 10.88
C PHE A 30 -9.26 -3.58 11.99
N PRO A 31 -9.50 -4.88 11.71
CA PRO A 31 -9.75 -5.84 12.79
C PRO A 31 -8.58 -5.83 13.78
N TYR A 32 -8.88 -6.04 15.07
CA TYR A 32 -7.86 -5.98 16.14
C TYR A 32 -6.59 -6.78 15.85
N TRP A 33 -6.71 -7.98 15.25
CA TRP A 33 -5.57 -8.82 14.88
C TRP A 33 -4.68 -8.15 13.81
N ALA A 34 -5.30 -7.48 12.84
CA ALA A 34 -4.59 -6.80 11.75
C ALA A 34 -3.92 -5.52 12.23
N GLU A 35 -4.57 -4.75 13.11
CA GLU A 35 -4.01 -3.55 13.72
C GLU A 35 -2.72 -3.88 14.49
N LYS A 36 -2.73 -4.93 15.30
CA LYS A 36 -1.55 -5.39 16.04
C LYS A 36 -0.41 -5.79 15.10
N GLN A 37 -0.71 -6.57 14.06
CA GLN A 37 0.29 -6.98 13.07
C GLN A 37 0.83 -5.78 12.29
N TRP A 38 -0.05 -4.90 11.82
CA TRP A 38 0.33 -3.67 11.14
C TRP A 38 1.30 -2.85 11.97
N LYS A 39 0.92 -2.50 13.18
CA LYS A 39 1.73 -1.67 14.09
C LYS A 39 3.12 -2.26 14.32
N THR A 40 3.19 -3.58 14.56
CA THR A 40 4.46 -4.25 14.80
C THR A 40 5.33 -4.30 13.54
N PHE A 41 4.73 -4.69 12.40
CA PHE A 41 5.47 -4.92 11.17
C PHE A 41 5.86 -3.61 10.48
N SER A 42 4.97 -2.62 10.44
CA SER A 42 5.24 -1.31 9.83
C SER A 42 6.38 -0.57 10.55
N ASN A 43 6.40 -0.60 11.88
CA ASN A 43 7.50 0.00 12.66
C ASN A 43 8.83 -0.69 12.37
N LYS A 44 8.85 -2.03 12.33
CA LYS A 44 10.06 -2.81 12.05
C LYS A 44 10.62 -2.55 10.65
N GLU A 45 9.75 -2.50 9.65
CA GLU A 45 10.15 -2.35 8.24
C GLU A 45 10.21 -0.89 7.78
N GLY A 46 9.78 0.07 8.60
CA GLY A 46 9.71 1.50 8.25
C GLY A 46 8.68 1.74 7.12
N LEU A 47 7.43 1.31 7.33
CA LEU A 47 6.37 1.39 6.34
C LEU A 47 5.29 2.38 6.77
N GLU A 48 4.75 3.10 5.80
CA GLU A 48 3.52 3.87 5.88
C GLU A 48 2.51 3.33 4.88
N ILE A 49 1.22 3.62 5.08
CA ILE A 49 0.20 3.28 4.11
C ILE A 49 0.31 4.24 2.93
N SER A 50 0.31 3.67 1.72
CA SER A 50 0.20 4.46 0.49
C SER A 50 -1.27 4.64 0.13
N THR A 51 -1.76 5.87 0.15
CA THR A 51 -3.13 6.22 -0.27
C THR A 51 -3.21 6.62 -1.74
N ARG A 52 -2.17 6.32 -2.52
CA ARG A 52 -2.08 6.70 -3.92
C ARG A 52 -3.20 6.11 -4.79
N LEU A 53 -3.63 4.89 -4.48
CA LEU A 53 -4.76 4.23 -5.13
C LEU A 53 -5.94 4.12 -4.16
N ASN A 54 -7.15 4.12 -4.69
CA ASN A 54 -8.37 3.89 -3.92
C ASN A 54 -9.16 2.74 -4.56
N PRO A 55 -9.44 1.64 -3.81
CA PRO A 55 -9.06 1.45 -2.41
C PRO A 55 -7.56 1.18 -2.22
N TYR A 56 -7.00 1.56 -1.08
CA TYR A 56 -5.61 1.27 -0.69
C TYR A 56 -5.50 0.03 0.23
N VAL A 57 -6.63 -0.58 0.56
CA VAL A 57 -6.74 -1.83 1.32
C VAL A 57 -7.79 -2.72 0.68
N TRP A 58 -7.45 -3.96 0.46
CA TRP A 58 -8.37 -5.02 0.06
C TRP A 58 -8.49 -6.08 1.13
N ARG A 59 -9.67 -6.70 1.19
CA ARG A 59 -9.94 -7.86 2.04
C ARG A 59 -10.22 -9.07 1.15
N GLY A 60 -9.61 -10.22 1.47
CA GLY A 60 -9.79 -11.49 0.77
C GLY A 60 -9.21 -12.64 1.59
N ASP A 61 -9.41 -13.87 1.17
CA ASP A 61 -8.74 -15.04 1.74
C ASP A 61 -7.55 -15.41 0.86
N PHE A 62 -6.46 -14.64 0.99
CA PHE A 62 -5.29 -14.77 0.11
C PHE A 62 -4.45 -16.04 0.38
N ASN A 63 -4.58 -16.64 1.56
CA ASN A 63 -3.83 -17.83 1.93
C ASN A 63 -4.65 -19.12 1.88
N GLY A 64 -5.97 -19.05 1.63
CA GLY A 64 -6.87 -20.20 1.46
C GLY A 64 -7.25 -20.91 2.75
N ASP A 65 -7.19 -20.22 3.91
CA ASP A 65 -7.54 -20.83 5.20
C ASP A 65 -9.00 -20.54 5.63
N GLY A 66 -9.78 -19.89 4.77
CA GLY A 66 -11.17 -19.56 5.00
C GLY A 66 -11.38 -18.33 5.90
N LYS A 67 -10.32 -17.62 6.27
CA LYS A 67 -10.37 -16.41 7.08
C LYS A 67 -10.02 -15.17 6.26
N PRO A 68 -10.63 -14.02 6.56
CA PRO A 68 -10.30 -12.80 5.85
C PRO A 68 -8.89 -12.32 6.21
N ASP A 69 -8.09 -12.08 5.18
CA ASP A 69 -6.79 -11.43 5.22
C ASP A 69 -6.90 -9.99 4.71
N LEU A 70 -5.81 -9.20 4.83
CA LEU A 70 -5.73 -7.85 4.28
C LEU A 70 -4.54 -7.72 3.34
N ALA A 71 -4.77 -7.07 2.20
CA ALA A 71 -3.73 -6.56 1.32
C ALA A 71 -3.72 -5.03 1.43
N ILE A 72 -2.56 -4.45 1.72
CA ILE A 72 -2.40 -3.02 2.02
C ILE A 72 -1.34 -2.45 1.10
N LEU A 73 -1.65 -1.35 0.39
CA LEU A 73 -0.62 -0.59 -0.32
C LEU A 73 0.27 0.13 0.69
N VAL A 74 1.57 -0.05 0.55
CA VAL A 74 2.55 0.53 1.47
C VAL A 74 3.66 1.26 0.74
N ILE A 75 4.28 2.20 1.44
CA ILE A 75 5.46 2.93 1.01
C ILE A 75 6.54 2.83 2.09
N LYS A 76 7.77 2.52 1.69
CA LYS A 76 8.91 2.53 2.60
C LYS A 76 9.37 3.97 2.84
N THR A 77 9.38 4.40 4.09
CA THR A 77 9.63 5.80 4.47
C THR A 77 10.98 6.32 4.00
N THR A 78 12.01 5.47 4.06
CA THR A 78 13.40 5.84 3.74
C THR A 78 13.69 5.91 2.24
N THR A 79 13.15 4.95 1.46
CA THR A 79 13.47 4.83 0.02
C THR A 79 12.36 5.31 -0.89
N LYS A 80 11.17 5.58 -0.33
CA LYS A 80 9.93 5.91 -1.06
C LYS A 80 9.48 4.83 -2.04
N LYS A 81 10.06 3.63 -1.99
CA LYS A 81 9.62 2.49 -2.78
C LYS A 81 8.28 1.99 -2.27
N GLN A 82 7.39 1.68 -3.21
CA GLN A 82 6.05 1.17 -2.92
C GLN A 82 5.96 -0.34 -3.02
N GLY A 83 4.98 -0.92 -2.34
CA GLY A 83 4.74 -2.35 -2.34
C GLY A 83 3.36 -2.71 -1.81
N ILE A 84 3.14 -3.99 -1.63
CA ILE A 84 1.93 -4.58 -1.05
C ILE A 84 2.33 -5.38 0.20
N LEU A 85 1.69 -5.08 1.33
CA LEU A 85 1.79 -5.86 2.55
C LEU A 85 0.55 -6.73 2.70
N LEU A 86 0.76 -8.04 2.77
CA LEU A 86 -0.28 -9.00 3.11
C LEU A 86 -0.23 -9.30 4.61
N LEU A 87 -1.35 -9.07 5.29
CA LEU A 87 -1.56 -9.45 6.69
C LEU A 87 -2.48 -10.66 6.73
N PHE A 88 -2.05 -11.71 7.44
CA PHE A 88 -2.78 -12.96 7.60
C PHE A 88 -3.15 -13.18 9.06
N GLN A 89 -4.34 -13.74 9.32
CA GLN A 89 -4.63 -14.19 10.68
C GLN A 89 -3.67 -15.31 11.09
N ALA A 90 -3.04 -15.15 12.27
CA ALA A 90 -2.14 -16.15 12.87
C ALA A 90 -0.93 -16.60 12.01
N LYS A 91 -0.56 -15.82 10.97
CA LYS A 91 0.65 -16.05 10.16
C LYS A 91 1.50 -14.80 10.08
N THR A 92 2.76 -14.95 9.71
CA THR A 92 3.70 -13.85 9.52
C THR A 92 3.27 -13.00 8.32
N PRO A 93 3.24 -11.65 8.45
CA PRO A 93 3.02 -10.74 7.33
C PRO A 93 4.01 -10.97 6.18
N LEU A 94 3.55 -10.71 4.96
CA LEU A 94 4.36 -10.86 3.75
C LEU A 94 4.44 -9.50 3.02
N LEU A 95 5.66 -9.01 2.82
CA LEU A 95 5.92 -7.78 2.08
C LEU A 95 6.44 -8.10 0.67
N LEU A 96 5.76 -7.54 -0.35
CA LEU A 96 6.08 -7.65 -1.76
C LEU A 96 6.38 -6.25 -2.31
N GLY A 97 7.48 -6.05 -3.02
CA GLY A 97 7.94 -4.70 -3.36
C GLY A 97 8.48 -3.94 -2.15
N ALA A 98 8.37 -2.63 -2.12
CA ALA A 98 8.87 -1.75 -1.06
C ALA A 98 10.35 -2.02 -0.70
N GLY A 99 11.19 -2.29 -1.72
CA GLY A 99 12.59 -2.63 -1.58
C GLY A 99 12.89 -4.13 -1.61
N LYS A 100 11.88 -5.00 -1.68
CA LYS A 100 12.03 -6.47 -1.85
C LYS A 100 11.58 -6.86 -3.26
N THR A 101 12.48 -7.36 -4.08
CA THR A 101 12.16 -7.81 -5.44
C THR A 101 11.15 -8.95 -5.41
N PHE A 102 10.08 -8.83 -6.22
CA PHE A 102 9.08 -9.87 -6.37
C PHE A 102 8.52 -9.92 -7.79
N GLY A 103 8.58 -11.11 -8.41
CA GLY A 103 8.12 -11.34 -9.77
C GLY A 103 8.77 -10.41 -10.78
N ASN A 104 8.08 -10.13 -11.89
CA ASN A 104 8.52 -9.16 -12.88
C ASN A 104 8.28 -7.70 -12.45
N GLY A 105 7.60 -7.50 -11.32
CA GLY A 105 7.29 -6.16 -10.78
C GLY A 105 8.49 -5.44 -10.16
N GLY A 106 9.62 -6.13 -9.98
CA GLY A 106 10.80 -5.56 -9.34
C GLY A 106 10.60 -5.33 -7.84
N ASP A 107 11.34 -4.37 -7.30
CA ASP A 107 11.32 -4.03 -5.87
C ASP A 107 10.55 -2.75 -5.54
N ASN A 108 9.91 -2.13 -6.56
CA ASN A 108 9.15 -0.90 -6.41
C ASN A 108 7.87 -0.96 -7.23
N PHE A 109 6.73 -1.03 -6.57
CA PHE A 109 5.40 -1.14 -7.17
C PHE A 109 4.73 0.23 -7.42
N SER A 110 5.51 1.31 -7.50
CA SER A 110 4.99 2.64 -7.82
C SER A 110 4.35 2.74 -9.22
N TRP A 111 4.62 1.78 -10.08
CA TRP A 111 4.08 1.68 -11.43
C TRP A 111 2.63 1.17 -11.50
N ILE A 112 2.09 0.55 -10.42
CA ILE A 112 0.73 0.03 -10.38
C ILE A 112 -0.25 1.22 -10.43
N ASP A 113 -1.16 1.22 -11.39
CA ASP A 113 -2.23 2.22 -11.52
C ASP A 113 -3.58 1.68 -11.08
N TYR A 114 -3.73 0.35 -11.11
CA TYR A 114 -4.96 -0.35 -10.78
C TYR A 114 -4.66 -1.67 -10.07
N TRP A 115 -5.50 -2.03 -9.10
CA TRP A 115 -5.41 -3.31 -8.42
C TRP A 115 -6.76 -3.72 -7.82
N HIS A 116 -7.02 -5.03 -7.76
CA HIS A 116 -8.22 -5.58 -7.14
C HIS A 116 -8.01 -7.01 -6.67
N VAL A 117 -8.98 -7.52 -5.91
CA VAL A 117 -9.04 -8.95 -5.55
C VAL A 117 -9.52 -9.73 -6.76
N GLU A 118 -8.80 -10.78 -7.08
CA GLU A 118 -9.16 -11.73 -8.12
C GLU A 118 -9.72 -13.00 -7.48
N ASP A 119 -10.92 -13.39 -7.92
CA ASP A 119 -11.62 -14.55 -7.38
C ASP A 119 -10.91 -15.87 -7.69
N ARG A 120 -11.20 -16.88 -6.90
CA ARG A 120 -10.77 -18.27 -7.12
C ARG A 120 -11.18 -18.79 -8.49
N GLY A 121 -10.55 -19.85 -8.95
CA GLY A 121 -10.81 -20.49 -10.23
C GLY A 121 -9.61 -20.48 -11.17
N THR A 122 -9.84 -20.93 -12.40
CA THR A 122 -8.76 -21.03 -13.41
C THR A 122 -8.47 -19.66 -14.02
N LYS A 123 -7.20 -19.29 -14.04
CA LYS A 123 -6.65 -18.08 -14.63
C LYS A 123 -5.62 -18.45 -15.70
N HIS A 124 -5.60 -17.66 -16.77
CA HIS A 124 -4.71 -17.88 -17.90
C HIS A 124 -3.70 -16.74 -18.00
N GLY A 125 -2.41 -17.07 -18.06
CA GLY A 125 -1.34 -16.08 -18.28
C GLY A 125 -1.24 -15.67 -19.75
N ASN A 126 -0.33 -14.74 -20.04
CA ASN A 126 -0.09 -14.25 -21.40
C ASN A 126 0.76 -15.23 -22.26
N HIS A 127 1.50 -16.12 -21.63
CA HIS A 127 2.23 -17.16 -22.35
C HIS A 127 1.30 -18.31 -22.72
N TYR A 128 1.42 -18.80 -23.95
CA TYR A 128 0.59 -19.87 -24.46
C TYR A 128 0.70 -21.13 -23.58
N GLY A 129 -0.46 -21.60 -23.08
CA GLY A 129 -0.53 -22.78 -22.19
C GLY A 129 -0.27 -22.47 -20.71
N GLU A 130 0.10 -21.25 -20.34
CA GLU A 130 0.26 -20.90 -18.94
C GLU A 130 -1.12 -20.70 -18.29
N SER A 131 -1.39 -21.50 -17.27
CA SER A 131 -2.61 -21.38 -16.47
C SER A 131 -2.38 -21.81 -15.04
N VAL A 132 -3.18 -21.26 -14.14
CA VAL A 132 -3.19 -21.61 -12.72
C VAL A 132 -4.62 -21.73 -12.22
N HIS A 133 -4.88 -22.74 -11.41
CA HIS A 133 -6.13 -22.85 -10.67
C HIS A 133 -5.92 -22.31 -9.27
N LEU A 134 -6.61 -21.19 -8.96
CA LEU A 134 -6.56 -20.54 -7.66
C LEU A 134 -7.48 -21.28 -6.68
N THR A 135 -6.92 -21.72 -5.56
CA THR A 135 -7.67 -22.28 -4.42
C THR A 135 -7.92 -21.24 -3.33
N ALA A 136 -7.33 -20.05 -3.45
CA ALA A 136 -7.45 -18.88 -2.61
C ALA A 136 -7.67 -17.65 -3.49
N ASP A 137 -8.05 -16.52 -2.88
CA ASP A 137 -8.15 -15.26 -3.61
C ASP A 137 -6.77 -14.77 -4.05
N GLY A 138 -6.70 -14.10 -5.22
CA GLY A 138 -5.50 -13.48 -5.73
C GLY A 138 -5.58 -11.97 -5.69
N LEU A 139 -4.49 -11.32 -6.09
CA LEU A 139 -4.44 -9.88 -6.32
C LEU A 139 -4.04 -9.61 -7.76
N MET A 140 -4.95 -9.03 -8.53
CA MET A 140 -4.63 -8.45 -9.83
C MET A 140 -3.97 -7.09 -9.61
N ILE A 141 -2.86 -6.86 -10.29
CA ILE A 141 -2.16 -5.58 -10.35
C ILE A 141 -1.90 -5.21 -11.80
N ALA A 142 -2.07 -3.96 -12.16
CA ALA A 142 -1.90 -3.53 -13.54
C ALA A 142 -1.34 -2.11 -13.64
N LYS A 143 -0.65 -1.86 -14.76
CA LYS A 143 -0.32 -0.55 -15.27
C LYS A 143 -1.21 -0.29 -16.49
N GLU A 144 -1.89 0.86 -16.50
CA GLU A 144 -2.79 1.23 -17.58
C GLU A 144 -2.09 1.17 -18.95
N ALA A 145 -2.78 0.58 -19.93
CA ALA A 145 -2.31 0.40 -21.31
C ALA A 145 -0.90 -0.22 -21.45
N SER A 146 -0.47 -1.00 -20.45
CA SER A 146 0.83 -1.64 -20.45
C SER A 146 0.70 -3.08 -19.93
N SER A 147 1.17 -3.37 -18.73
CA SER A 147 1.31 -4.73 -18.22
C SER A 147 0.37 -5.01 -17.04
N SER A 148 -0.02 -6.27 -16.89
CA SER A 148 -0.78 -6.75 -15.75
C SER A 148 -0.30 -8.10 -15.27
N ALA A 149 -0.50 -8.36 -13.99
CA ALA A 149 -0.12 -9.61 -13.39
C ALA A 149 -1.03 -10.01 -12.22
N LEU A 150 -1.10 -11.29 -11.96
CA LEU A 150 -1.77 -11.88 -10.82
C LEU A 150 -0.74 -12.30 -9.78
N ILE A 151 -0.90 -11.81 -8.57
CA ILE A 151 -0.19 -12.28 -7.38
C ILE A 151 -1.10 -13.27 -6.65
N TYR A 152 -0.61 -14.46 -6.39
CA TYR A 152 -1.37 -15.51 -5.69
C TYR A 152 -0.49 -16.35 -4.79
N MET A 153 -1.08 -17.05 -3.83
CA MET A 153 -0.36 -17.96 -2.93
C MET A 153 -0.45 -19.39 -3.46
N ARG A 154 0.69 -20.08 -3.47
CA ARG A 154 0.76 -21.53 -3.77
C ARG A 154 1.73 -22.20 -2.82
N ASN A 155 1.26 -23.20 -2.08
CA ASN A 155 2.07 -23.91 -1.06
C ASN A 155 2.71 -22.95 -0.05
N GLY A 156 1.95 -21.94 0.43
CA GLY A 156 2.40 -20.95 1.40
C GLY A 156 3.41 -19.92 0.87
N LYS A 157 3.67 -19.88 -0.43
CA LYS A 157 4.60 -18.94 -1.06
C LYS A 157 3.90 -18.07 -2.09
N PRO A 158 4.25 -16.77 -2.21
CA PRO A 158 3.72 -15.91 -3.24
C PRO A 158 4.23 -16.33 -4.63
N ARG A 159 3.37 -16.19 -5.62
CA ARG A 159 3.64 -16.48 -7.04
C ARG A 159 3.16 -15.32 -7.89
N TRP A 160 3.74 -15.23 -9.06
CA TRP A 160 3.45 -14.23 -10.09
C TRP A 160 2.99 -14.94 -11.36
N LEU A 161 1.86 -14.53 -11.93
CA LEU A 161 1.39 -14.94 -13.24
C LEU A 161 1.25 -13.67 -14.08
N GLN A 162 1.99 -13.57 -15.19
CA GLN A 162 1.91 -12.44 -16.10
C GLN A 162 0.66 -12.55 -16.97
N TYR A 163 -0.13 -11.47 -17.09
CA TYR A 163 -1.34 -11.45 -17.92
C TYR A 163 -1.17 -10.65 -19.20
N GLY A 164 -0.43 -9.58 -19.19
CA GLY A 164 -0.21 -8.73 -20.35
C GLY A 164 1.19 -8.12 -20.32
N ASP A 165 1.68 -7.71 -21.47
CA ASP A 165 2.94 -7.01 -21.68
C ASP A 165 2.65 -5.53 -21.89
#